data_0b9d42c78fd2b29b24616f0740492ee3
#
_entry.id   0b9d42c78fd2b29b24616f0740492ee3
#
_cell.length_a   1.000
_cell.length_b   1.000
_cell.length_c   1.000
_cell.angle_alpha   90.00
_cell.angle_beta   90.00
_cell.angle_gamma   90.00
#
_symmetry.space_group_name_H-M   'P 1'
#
loop_
_entity.id
_entity.type
_entity.pdbx_description
1 polymer ?
#
loop_
_entity_poly.entity_id
_entity_poly.type
_entity_poly.pdbx_seq_one_letter_code
_entity_poly.pdbx_strand_id
1 'polypeptide(L)'
;MKWHSKIVRLTITLLFVLLLGACAPTTTTSPVSATTTPQATQPSAAKPPAPTAQDRALSQLIEAGRKEGRVTVYAFALTGDIGIALAKGFENKYNIKVDIVTGRGAEFVERVKTERRVGNVTADLTEFSLVHSTNLKLAGATVSSSDIPALQEEDVWSINPLNGDPEGHLLAYRTQIVGPYMNTNLVKPGEEPKSFKDFLNPKWDGKIIGPDPNFSGGSYQLLIPLLDAQKIDIDTIKAIGLKAKFTTGTKQVAEALARGEYALGLMTTDLDAGSFLAEGAPVKAIAIQEGIAALISTMSRINGGPHPNAAKLFINW
;
A
#
# COMPACT_ATOMS: atom_id res chain seq x y z
N MET A 1 -1.65 -28.52 -13.72
CA MET A 1 -2.70 -28.35 -12.70
C MET A 1 -3.76 -27.39 -13.28
N LYS A 2 -4.98 -27.88 -13.50
CA LYS A 2 -6.04 -27.17 -14.25
C LYS A 2 -6.78 -26.20 -13.34
N TRP A 3 -6.74 -24.91 -13.66
CA TRP A 3 -7.58 -23.89 -13.02
C TRP A 3 -8.91 -23.78 -13.77
N HIS A 4 -10.01 -24.00 -13.07
CA HIS A 4 -11.35 -23.81 -13.57
C HIS A 4 -11.85 -22.41 -13.17
N SER A 5 -12.03 -21.54 -14.16
CA SER A 5 -12.68 -20.24 -14.01
C SER A 5 -14.19 -20.44 -13.92
N LYS A 6 -14.83 -20.01 -12.83
CA LYS A 6 -16.30 -19.83 -12.74
C LYS A 6 -16.61 -18.35 -12.97
N ILE A 7 -17.10 -18.06 -14.16
CA ILE A 7 -17.71 -16.77 -14.50
C ILE A 7 -19.16 -16.79 -14.00
N VAL A 8 -19.48 -15.93 -13.04
CA VAL A 8 -20.87 -15.66 -12.62
C VAL A 8 -21.40 -14.51 -13.46
N ARG A 9 -22.33 -14.80 -14.37
CA ARG A 9 -23.09 -13.79 -15.12
C ARG A 9 -24.28 -13.35 -14.27
N LEU A 10 -24.31 -12.09 -13.90
CA LEU A 10 -25.48 -11.44 -13.28
C LEU A 10 -26.34 -10.82 -14.39
N THR A 11 -27.48 -11.41 -14.68
CA THR A 11 -28.51 -10.87 -15.57
C THR A 11 -29.50 -10.01 -14.76
N ILE A 12 -29.53 -8.72 -15.03
CA ILE A 12 -30.51 -7.79 -14.48
C ILE A 12 -31.71 -7.77 -15.44
N THR A 13 -32.85 -8.29 -14.96
CA THR A 13 -34.12 -8.19 -15.66
C THR A 13 -34.92 -7.02 -15.07
N LEU A 14 -35.15 -5.99 -15.88
CA LEU A 14 -35.97 -4.83 -15.60
C LEU A 14 -37.43 -5.20 -15.88
N LEU A 15 -38.30 -5.16 -14.87
CA LEU A 15 -39.73 -5.36 -15.04
C LEU A 15 -40.48 -4.05 -14.77
N PHE A 16 -41.04 -3.47 -15.84
CA PHE A 16 -41.95 -2.34 -15.82
C PHE A 16 -43.38 -2.91 -15.55
N VAL A 17 -44.08 -2.41 -14.53
CA VAL A 17 -45.49 -2.62 -14.36
C VAL A 17 -46.23 -1.29 -14.33
N LEU A 18 -47.07 -1.09 -15.34
CA LEU A 18 -48.02 0.03 -15.48
C LEU A 18 -49.27 -0.19 -14.61
N LEU A 19 -49.70 0.85 -13.93
CA LEU A 19 -50.97 1.02 -13.25
C LEU A 19 -52.10 1.38 -14.21
N LEU A 20 -53.27 0.78 -14.05
CA LEU A 20 -54.63 1.30 -14.34
C LEU A 20 -55.61 0.36 -13.65
N GLY A 21 -56.45 0.67 -12.76
CA GLY A 21 -57.49 1.63 -12.65
C GLY A 21 -58.87 0.94 -12.48
N ALA A 22 -59.48 1.11 -11.31
CA ALA A 22 -60.89 1.27 -11.02
C ALA A 22 -61.92 0.10 -11.16
N CYS A 23 -62.71 0.03 -10.12
CA CYS A 23 -64.15 -0.24 -9.94
C CYS A 23 -64.50 -1.41 -9.06
N ALA A 24 -65.07 -1.05 -7.92
CA ALA A 24 -65.90 -1.96 -7.08
C ALA A 24 -67.28 -2.22 -7.75
N PRO A 25 -67.98 -3.30 -7.38
CA PRO A 25 -69.11 -3.12 -6.48
C PRO A 25 -69.33 -4.22 -5.40
N THR A 26 -70.09 -3.80 -4.46
CA THR A 26 -70.69 -4.34 -3.25
C THR A 26 -71.36 -5.70 -3.32
N THR A 27 -71.44 -6.29 -2.09
CA THR A 27 -72.43 -7.21 -1.47
C THR A 27 -72.10 -8.71 -1.54
N THR A 28 -72.01 -9.43 -0.45
CA THR A 28 -73.02 -9.90 0.51
C THR A 28 -72.35 -10.78 1.58
N THR A 29 -72.79 -10.63 2.78
CA THR A 29 -72.43 -11.39 3.99
C THR A 29 -72.95 -12.78 3.99
N SER A 30 -72.15 -13.76 4.39
CA SER A 30 -72.65 -14.98 5.11
C SER A 30 -71.50 -15.56 5.97
N PRO A 31 -71.77 -16.05 7.18
CA PRO A 31 -70.78 -16.39 8.15
C PRO A 31 -70.17 -17.78 7.89
N VAL A 32 -68.89 -17.89 7.79
CA VAL A 32 -68.18 -19.17 7.78
C VAL A 32 -67.30 -19.26 9.02
N SER A 33 -67.48 -20.40 9.69
CA SER A 33 -66.75 -20.87 10.90
C SER A 33 -65.32 -20.51 11.01
N ALA A 34 -64.95 -20.12 12.23
CA ALA A 34 -63.55 -19.91 12.66
C ALA A 34 -62.75 -21.21 12.54
N THR A 35 -61.89 -21.28 11.53
CA THR A 35 -60.79 -22.26 11.47
C THR A 35 -59.59 -21.60 12.10
N THR A 36 -59.13 -22.09 13.23
CA THR A 36 -57.88 -21.69 13.92
C THR A 36 -56.70 -21.92 13.00
N THR A 37 -56.13 -20.83 12.46
CA THR A 37 -54.87 -20.86 11.74
C THR A 37 -53.76 -21.16 12.76
N PRO A 38 -52.84 -22.11 12.49
CA PRO A 38 -51.66 -22.31 13.33
C PRO A 38 -50.82 -21.04 13.33
N GLN A 39 -50.60 -20.49 14.51
CA GLN A 39 -49.69 -19.34 14.73
C GLN A 39 -48.27 -19.77 14.32
N ALA A 40 -47.75 -19.19 13.23
CA ALA A 40 -46.38 -19.39 12.83
C ALA A 40 -45.47 -18.89 13.95
N THR A 41 -44.79 -19.81 14.58
CA THR A 41 -43.70 -19.52 15.52
C THR A 41 -42.64 -18.69 14.81
N GLN A 42 -42.54 -17.41 15.15
CA GLN A 42 -41.40 -16.56 14.74
C GLN A 42 -40.09 -17.24 15.15
N PRO A 43 -39.12 -17.37 14.21
CA PRO A 43 -37.80 -17.85 14.59
C PRO A 43 -37.23 -16.92 15.67
N SER A 44 -36.96 -17.47 16.84
CA SER A 44 -36.22 -16.77 17.90
C SER A 44 -34.90 -16.26 17.32
N ALA A 45 -34.73 -14.95 17.33
CA ALA A 45 -33.46 -14.36 16.91
C ALA A 45 -32.33 -15.00 17.74
N ALA A 46 -31.45 -15.72 17.07
CA ALA A 46 -30.31 -16.36 17.72
C ALA A 46 -29.51 -15.29 18.44
N LYS A 47 -29.25 -15.51 19.72
CA LYS A 47 -28.40 -14.63 20.55
C LYS A 47 -27.04 -14.51 19.84
N PRO A 48 -26.49 -13.28 19.66
CA PRO A 48 -25.16 -13.11 19.06
C PRO A 48 -24.13 -14.01 19.74
N PRO A 49 -23.21 -14.61 19.02
CA PRO A 49 -22.17 -15.45 19.60
C PRO A 49 -21.37 -14.63 20.63
N ALA A 50 -20.90 -15.29 21.69
CA ALA A 50 -20.08 -14.64 22.69
C ALA A 50 -18.77 -14.12 22.05
N PRO A 51 -18.24 -12.96 22.45
CA PRO A 51 -16.99 -12.42 21.92
C PRO A 51 -15.85 -13.43 22.06
N THR A 52 -15.08 -13.60 20.99
CA THR A 52 -13.88 -14.44 20.97
C THR A 52 -12.78 -13.89 21.87
N ALA A 53 -11.74 -14.65 22.14
CA ALA A 53 -10.56 -14.13 22.86
C ALA A 53 -9.91 -12.95 22.11
N GLN A 54 -9.94 -13.00 20.79
CA GLN A 54 -9.41 -11.99 19.89
C GLN A 54 -10.24 -10.70 19.92
N ASP A 55 -11.58 -10.79 19.90
CA ASP A 55 -12.47 -9.63 20.07
C ASP A 55 -12.24 -8.91 21.40
N ARG A 56 -11.98 -9.68 22.46
CA ARG A 56 -11.66 -9.11 23.77
C ARG A 56 -10.30 -8.42 23.78
N ALA A 57 -9.27 -9.05 23.18
CA ALA A 57 -7.93 -8.47 23.06
C ALA A 57 -7.95 -7.16 22.25
N LEU A 58 -8.67 -7.14 21.14
CA LEU A 58 -8.84 -5.92 20.33
C LEU A 58 -9.59 -4.84 21.11
N SER A 59 -10.66 -5.18 21.82
CA SER A 59 -11.41 -4.22 22.65
C SER A 59 -10.52 -3.59 23.72
N GLN A 60 -9.71 -4.39 24.40
CA GLN A 60 -8.75 -3.91 25.41
C GLN A 60 -7.68 -3.00 24.79
N LEU A 61 -7.18 -3.37 23.59
CA LEU A 61 -6.21 -2.55 22.86
C LEU A 61 -6.79 -1.19 22.46
N ILE A 62 -8.05 -1.15 22.00
CA ILE A 62 -8.77 0.09 21.68
C ILE A 62 -8.88 1.00 22.90
N GLU A 63 -9.29 0.45 24.04
CA GLU A 63 -9.40 1.23 25.28
C GLU A 63 -8.05 1.76 25.75
N ALA A 64 -7.00 0.94 25.71
CA ALA A 64 -5.65 1.34 26.09
C ALA A 64 -5.09 2.43 25.17
N GLY A 65 -5.25 2.27 23.86
CA GLY A 65 -4.84 3.28 22.88
C GLY A 65 -5.59 4.61 23.03
N ARG A 66 -6.91 4.56 23.33
CA ARG A 66 -7.70 5.78 23.61
C ARG A 66 -7.23 6.51 24.87
N LYS A 67 -6.77 5.80 25.89
CA LYS A 67 -6.19 6.44 27.10
C LYS A 67 -4.88 7.16 26.77
N GLU A 68 -4.09 6.64 25.84
CA GLU A 68 -2.86 7.30 25.35
C GLU A 68 -3.20 8.52 24.46
N GLY A 69 -4.30 8.48 23.72
CA GLY A 69 -4.91 9.60 23.02
C GLY A 69 -4.20 10.06 21.75
N ARG A 70 -3.01 9.54 21.45
CA ARG A 70 -2.23 9.90 20.25
C ARG A 70 -1.28 8.80 19.83
N VAL A 71 -0.81 8.91 18.58
CA VAL A 71 0.32 8.13 18.03
C VAL A 71 1.16 9.03 17.12
N THR A 72 2.47 8.95 17.26
CA THR A 72 3.44 9.70 16.44
C THR A 72 4.17 8.75 15.49
N VAL A 73 4.08 9.02 14.20
CA VAL A 73 4.70 8.21 13.13
C VAL A 73 5.76 9.02 12.41
N TYR A 74 7.01 8.57 12.43
CA TYR A 74 8.04 9.09 11.53
C TYR A 74 7.94 8.36 10.20
N ALA A 75 7.63 9.07 9.12
CA ALA A 75 7.29 8.48 7.85
C ALA A 75 8.12 9.02 6.69
N PHE A 76 8.51 8.12 5.80
CA PHE A 76 9.15 8.45 4.52
C PHE A 76 8.13 8.58 3.38
N ALA A 77 7.13 7.68 3.33
CA ALA A 77 6.23 7.59 2.19
C ALA A 77 4.76 7.91 2.51
N LEU A 78 4.40 8.11 3.78
CA LEU A 78 3.06 8.57 4.17
C LEU A 78 2.97 10.11 4.04
N THR A 79 3.12 10.62 2.81
CA THR A 79 3.17 12.05 2.52
C THR A 79 1.87 12.52 1.83
N GLY A 80 1.60 13.83 1.89
CA GLY A 80 0.48 14.46 1.20
C GLY A 80 -0.87 13.84 1.54
N ASP A 81 -1.72 13.68 0.53
CA ASP A 81 -3.11 13.22 0.69
C ASP A 81 -3.21 11.80 1.28
N ILE A 82 -2.25 10.93 1.01
CA ILE A 82 -2.21 9.56 1.54
C ILE A 82 -2.05 9.58 3.05
N GLY A 83 -1.07 10.33 3.55
CA GLY A 83 -0.85 10.46 4.99
C GLY A 83 -2.03 11.13 5.70
N ILE A 84 -2.60 12.17 5.10
CA ILE A 84 -3.78 12.88 5.63
C ILE A 84 -5.00 11.94 5.69
N ALA A 85 -5.26 11.18 4.63
CA ALA A 85 -6.40 10.25 4.59
C ALA A 85 -6.25 9.14 5.61
N LEU A 86 -5.04 8.56 5.75
CA LEU A 86 -4.73 7.54 6.74
C LEU A 86 -4.93 8.08 8.16
N ALA A 87 -4.35 9.24 8.49
CA ALA A 87 -4.51 9.86 9.81
C ALA A 87 -5.99 10.10 10.15
N LYS A 88 -6.73 10.75 9.25
CA LYS A 88 -8.16 11.01 9.45
C LYS A 88 -8.99 9.73 9.60
N GLY A 89 -8.71 8.70 8.82
CA GLY A 89 -9.42 7.42 8.91
C GLY A 89 -9.26 6.79 10.29
N PHE A 90 -8.04 6.76 10.82
CA PHE A 90 -7.75 6.25 12.15
C PHE A 90 -8.37 7.12 13.26
N GLU A 91 -8.19 8.44 13.19
CA GLU A 91 -8.76 9.39 14.13
C GLU A 91 -10.28 9.27 14.21
N ASN A 92 -10.97 9.22 13.06
CA ASN A 92 -12.43 9.08 13.01
C ASN A 92 -12.91 7.76 13.62
N LYS A 93 -12.16 6.66 13.41
CA LYS A 93 -12.56 5.34 13.91
C LYS A 93 -12.31 5.17 15.41
N TYR A 94 -11.19 5.67 15.90
CA TYR A 94 -10.74 5.37 17.26
C TYR A 94 -10.72 6.56 18.21
N ASN A 95 -10.86 7.78 17.71
CA ASN A 95 -10.71 9.03 18.46
C ASN A 95 -9.32 9.15 19.14
N ILE A 96 -8.28 8.78 18.37
CA ILE A 96 -6.86 8.85 18.75
C ILE A 96 -6.17 9.74 17.72
N LYS A 97 -5.49 10.79 18.16
CA LYS A 97 -4.79 11.72 17.26
C LYS A 97 -3.59 11.04 16.59
N VAL A 98 -3.39 11.30 15.28
CA VAL A 98 -2.25 10.80 14.52
C VAL A 98 -1.35 11.96 14.09
N ASP A 99 -0.12 11.97 14.57
CA ASP A 99 0.90 12.94 14.15
C ASP A 99 1.88 12.26 13.20
N ILE A 100 1.76 12.51 11.89
CA ILE A 100 2.71 12.01 10.89
C ILE A 100 3.77 13.08 10.65
N VAL A 101 5.02 12.76 10.98
CA VAL A 101 6.18 13.61 10.73
C VAL A 101 6.94 13.02 9.53
N THR A 102 6.95 13.75 8.42
CA THR A 102 7.55 13.29 7.17
C THR A 102 8.99 13.79 7.01
N GLY A 103 9.87 12.96 6.44
CA GLY A 103 11.25 13.31 6.21
C GLY A 103 12.05 12.17 5.58
N ARG A 104 13.37 12.33 5.56
CA ARG A 104 14.29 11.34 5.00
C ARG A 104 14.52 10.19 5.99
N GLY A 105 14.44 8.95 5.51
CA GLY A 105 14.62 7.76 6.36
C GLY A 105 15.96 7.75 7.10
N ALA A 106 17.07 8.11 6.44
CA ALA A 106 18.38 8.16 7.07
C ALA A 106 18.47 9.19 8.22
N GLU A 107 17.86 10.37 8.04
CA GLU A 107 17.82 11.42 9.08
C GLU A 107 17.01 10.96 10.29
N PHE A 108 15.88 10.29 10.05
CA PHE A 108 15.05 9.73 11.11
C PHE A 108 15.72 8.56 11.83
N VAL A 109 16.50 7.72 11.14
CA VAL A 109 17.29 6.68 11.80
C VAL A 109 18.22 7.28 12.85
N GLU A 110 18.95 8.32 12.49
CA GLU A 110 19.87 9.00 13.43
C GLU A 110 19.13 9.77 14.53
N ARG A 111 17.98 10.35 14.19
CA ARG A 111 17.10 11.01 15.17
C ARG A 111 16.58 10.02 16.22
N VAL A 112 16.02 8.88 15.82
CA VAL A 112 15.54 7.84 16.75
C VAL A 112 16.67 7.32 17.63
N LYS A 113 17.85 7.05 17.07
CA LYS A 113 19.02 6.63 17.85
C LYS A 113 19.40 7.69 18.90
N THR A 114 19.37 8.96 18.53
CA THR A 114 19.68 10.07 19.43
C THR A 114 18.63 10.24 20.52
N GLU A 115 17.34 10.25 20.16
CA GLU A 115 16.22 10.33 21.11
C GLU A 115 16.29 9.22 22.17
N ARG A 116 16.59 7.98 21.72
CA ARG A 116 16.77 6.85 22.64
C ARG A 116 17.99 7.01 23.56
N ARG A 117 19.11 7.48 23.03
CA ARG A 117 20.34 7.69 23.83
C ARG A 117 20.13 8.70 24.95
N VAL A 118 19.31 9.73 24.71
CA VAL A 118 19.02 10.76 25.72
C VAL A 118 17.75 10.45 26.54
N GLY A 119 17.09 9.32 26.29
CA GLY A 119 15.90 8.91 27.04
C GLY A 119 14.63 9.74 26.72
N ASN A 120 14.61 10.45 25.59
CA ASN A 120 13.48 11.29 25.17
C ASN A 120 12.96 10.85 23.80
N VAL A 121 12.36 9.66 23.75
CA VAL A 121 11.76 9.09 22.53
C VAL A 121 10.44 9.79 22.24
N THR A 122 10.27 10.28 21.01
CA THR A 122 9.05 10.99 20.59
C THR A 122 8.24 10.23 19.57
N ALA A 123 8.85 9.33 18.77
CA ALA A 123 8.15 8.50 17.83
C ALA A 123 7.65 7.20 18.48
N ASP A 124 6.44 6.81 18.15
CA ASP A 124 5.86 5.51 18.50
C ASP A 124 6.09 4.48 17.41
N LEU A 125 6.02 4.94 16.16
CA LEU A 125 6.16 4.14 14.95
C LEU A 125 7.13 4.79 13.97
N THR A 126 7.76 3.96 13.16
CA THR A 126 8.41 4.39 11.92
C THR A 126 7.79 3.70 10.73
N GLU A 127 7.67 4.44 9.62
CA GLU A 127 7.35 3.94 8.29
C GLU A 127 8.52 4.25 7.36
N PHE A 128 9.32 3.24 7.09
CA PHE A 128 10.57 3.40 6.31
C PHE A 128 10.75 2.28 5.28
N SER A 129 11.72 2.45 4.39
CA SER A 129 12.21 1.35 3.57
C SER A 129 12.86 0.27 4.44
N LEU A 130 12.83 -0.96 3.98
CA LEU A 130 13.40 -2.12 4.68
C LEU A 130 14.82 -1.87 5.20
N VAL A 131 15.67 -1.22 4.42
CA VAL A 131 17.07 -0.92 4.81
C VAL A 131 17.14 -0.03 6.06
N HIS A 132 16.35 1.04 6.11
CA HIS A 132 16.35 1.95 7.25
C HIS A 132 15.77 1.31 8.51
N SER A 133 14.70 0.53 8.36
CA SER A 133 14.11 -0.21 9.47
C SER A 133 15.02 -1.31 9.99
N THR A 134 15.77 -1.99 9.11
CA THR A 134 16.80 -2.96 9.50
C THR A 134 17.89 -2.29 10.34
N ASN A 135 18.33 -1.09 9.96
CA ASN A 135 19.32 -0.33 10.75
C ASN A 135 18.80 0.00 12.16
N LEU A 136 17.51 0.33 12.30
CA LEU A 136 16.89 0.54 13.61
C LEU A 136 16.79 -0.77 14.41
N LYS A 137 16.42 -1.88 13.78
CA LYS A 137 16.37 -3.20 14.42
C LYS A 137 17.74 -3.60 14.95
N LEU A 138 18.79 -3.51 14.13
CA LEU A 138 20.18 -3.81 14.51
C LEU A 138 20.69 -2.91 15.65
N ALA A 139 20.21 -1.68 15.74
CA ALA A 139 20.50 -0.76 16.84
C ALA A 139 19.64 -1.02 18.10
N GLY A 140 18.83 -2.08 18.14
CA GLY A 140 17.91 -2.38 19.25
C GLY A 140 16.84 -1.32 19.45
N ALA A 141 16.54 -0.52 18.41
CA ALA A 141 15.61 0.60 18.51
C ALA A 141 14.15 0.22 18.24
N THR A 142 13.88 -1.03 17.87
CA THR A 142 12.53 -1.52 17.59
C THR A 142 12.10 -2.57 18.61
N VAL A 143 10.79 -2.79 18.73
CA VAL A 143 10.19 -3.88 19.52
C VAL A 143 9.31 -4.74 18.67
N SER A 144 9.14 -6.01 19.07
CA SER A 144 8.27 -6.96 18.37
C SER A 144 6.82 -6.49 18.34
N SER A 145 6.17 -6.74 17.23
CA SER A 145 4.73 -6.51 17.00
C SER A 145 3.97 -7.82 16.79
N SER A 146 4.62 -8.97 16.99
CA SER A 146 4.01 -10.29 16.78
C SER A 146 2.78 -10.56 17.67
N ASP A 147 2.60 -9.81 18.74
CA ASP A 147 1.46 -9.89 19.65
C ASP A 147 0.22 -9.08 19.21
N ILE A 148 0.25 -8.45 18.05
CA ILE A 148 -0.87 -7.67 17.52
C ILE A 148 -1.94 -8.62 16.96
N PRO A 149 -3.23 -8.49 17.37
CA PRO A 149 -4.30 -9.42 16.99
C PRO A 149 -4.42 -9.68 15.49
N ALA A 150 -4.44 -8.64 14.66
CA ALA A 150 -4.56 -8.78 13.22
C ALA A 150 -3.41 -9.56 12.57
N LEU A 151 -2.22 -9.57 13.15
CA LEU A 151 -1.06 -10.31 12.62
C LEU A 151 -1.12 -11.82 12.91
N GLN A 152 -2.05 -12.24 13.78
CA GLN A 152 -2.31 -13.64 14.09
C GLN A 152 -3.37 -14.27 13.19
N GLU A 153 -4.01 -13.49 12.32
CA GLU A 153 -5.06 -13.94 11.40
C GLU A 153 -4.46 -14.26 10.04
N GLU A 154 -4.28 -15.54 9.71
CA GLU A 154 -3.67 -15.97 8.45
C GLU A 154 -4.50 -15.57 7.22
N ASP A 155 -5.83 -15.56 7.33
CA ASP A 155 -6.74 -15.33 6.21
C ASP A 155 -6.96 -13.83 5.88
N VAL A 156 -6.50 -12.93 6.72
CA VAL A 156 -6.69 -11.47 6.54
C VAL A 156 -5.68 -10.86 5.58
N TRP A 157 -4.52 -11.50 5.42
CA TRP A 157 -3.39 -10.95 4.67
C TRP A 157 -3.16 -11.70 3.36
N SER A 158 -3.04 -10.97 2.25
CA SER A 158 -2.56 -11.54 0.98
C SER A 158 -1.14 -12.07 1.11
N ILE A 159 -0.32 -11.40 1.91
CA ILE A 159 1.03 -11.79 2.34
C ILE A 159 1.15 -11.40 3.81
N ASN A 160 1.39 -12.36 4.70
CA ASN A 160 1.55 -12.06 6.12
C ASN A 160 2.76 -11.13 6.32
N PRO A 161 2.58 -9.95 6.97
CA PRO A 161 3.66 -9.00 7.22
C PRO A 161 4.85 -9.56 8.01
N LEU A 162 4.64 -10.64 8.77
CA LEU A 162 5.68 -11.32 9.54
C LEU A 162 6.57 -12.24 8.69
N ASN A 163 6.19 -12.58 7.45
CA ASN A 163 6.97 -13.50 6.61
C ASN A 163 8.40 -13.00 6.31
N GLY A 164 8.61 -11.69 6.30
CA GLY A 164 9.94 -11.09 6.10
C GLY A 164 10.78 -10.95 7.37
N ASP A 165 10.12 -10.93 8.52
CA ASP A 165 10.75 -10.84 9.86
C ASP A 165 9.89 -11.55 10.91
N PRO A 166 10.10 -12.87 11.14
CA PRO A 166 9.31 -13.64 12.09
C PRO A 166 9.38 -13.14 13.54
N GLU A 167 10.41 -12.35 13.88
CA GLU A 167 10.50 -11.69 15.19
C GLU A 167 9.51 -10.51 15.32
N GLY A 168 8.92 -10.05 14.21
CA GLY A 168 7.88 -9.01 14.20
C GLY A 168 8.36 -7.58 14.45
N HIS A 169 9.66 -7.31 14.26
CA HIS A 169 10.20 -5.96 14.36
C HIS A 169 9.98 -5.12 13.08
N LEU A 170 9.95 -5.79 11.91
CA LEU A 170 9.86 -5.19 10.59
C LEU A 170 8.61 -5.72 9.88
N LEU A 171 7.51 -5.00 9.95
CA LEU A 171 6.25 -5.39 9.33
C LEU A 171 6.16 -4.85 7.91
N ALA A 172 6.39 -5.71 6.92
CA ALA A 172 6.23 -5.36 5.52
C ALA A 172 4.74 -5.11 5.22
N TYR A 173 4.36 -3.88 4.88
CA TYR A 173 2.97 -3.53 4.60
C TYR A 173 2.74 -3.08 3.16
N ARG A 174 3.80 -2.68 2.45
CA ARG A 174 3.72 -2.21 1.08
C ARG A 174 4.97 -2.59 0.29
N THR A 175 4.75 -2.97 -0.97
CA THR A 175 5.80 -3.14 -1.96
C THR A 175 5.55 -2.19 -3.11
N GLN A 176 6.56 -1.42 -3.50
CA GLN A 176 6.56 -0.63 -4.72
C GLN A 176 7.49 -1.28 -5.74
N ILE A 177 7.07 -1.35 -6.97
CA ILE A 177 7.90 -1.80 -8.06
C ILE A 177 8.62 -0.59 -8.66
N VAL A 178 9.94 -0.67 -8.74
CA VAL A 178 10.78 0.32 -9.43
C VAL A 178 11.40 -0.31 -10.65
N GLY A 179 11.23 0.34 -11.78
CA GLY A 179 11.76 -0.14 -13.04
C GLY A 179 11.66 0.90 -14.14
N PRO A 180 12.06 0.54 -15.35
CA PRO A 180 11.91 1.40 -16.51
C PRO A 180 10.46 1.41 -17.03
N TYR A 181 10.08 2.55 -17.55
CA TYR A 181 8.77 2.79 -18.16
C TYR A 181 8.93 3.45 -19.52
N MET A 182 7.88 3.42 -20.34
CA MET A 182 7.86 4.04 -21.67
C MET A 182 6.56 4.79 -21.92
N ASN A 183 6.60 5.74 -22.86
CA ASN A 183 5.41 6.31 -23.46
C ASN A 183 5.02 5.46 -24.70
N THR A 184 3.82 4.88 -24.69
CA THR A 184 3.35 3.95 -25.75
C THR A 184 3.01 4.63 -27.07
N ASN A 185 2.87 5.97 -27.10
CA ASN A 185 2.71 6.74 -28.33
C ASN A 185 4.06 6.97 -29.05
N LEU A 186 5.18 6.93 -28.31
CA LEU A 186 6.52 7.19 -28.81
C LEU A 186 7.34 5.92 -29.03
N VAL A 187 6.98 4.81 -28.38
CA VAL A 187 7.59 3.48 -28.53
C VAL A 187 6.56 2.56 -29.14
N LYS A 188 6.81 2.11 -30.37
CA LYS A 188 5.88 1.22 -31.08
C LYS A 188 5.92 -0.20 -30.50
N PRO A 189 4.81 -0.96 -30.59
CA PRO A 189 4.80 -2.37 -30.20
C PRO A 189 5.92 -3.16 -30.89
N GLY A 190 6.69 -3.92 -30.10
CA GLY A 190 7.84 -4.70 -30.57
C GLY A 190 9.17 -3.93 -30.62
N GLU A 191 9.17 -2.61 -30.36
CA GLU A 191 10.40 -1.81 -30.30
C GLU A 191 10.87 -1.54 -28.86
N GLU A 192 10.14 -2.06 -27.87
CA GLU A 192 10.45 -1.87 -26.45
C GLU A 192 11.85 -2.42 -26.12
N PRO A 193 12.63 -1.73 -25.30
CA PRO A 193 13.85 -2.27 -24.70
C PRO A 193 13.54 -3.58 -23.96
N LYS A 194 14.38 -4.59 -24.13
CA LYS A 194 14.29 -5.88 -23.43
C LYS A 194 15.40 -6.05 -22.39
N SER A 195 16.40 -5.18 -22.45
CA SER A 195 17.54 -5.14 -21.53
C SER A 195 17.97 -3.68 -21.28
N PHE A 196 18.74 -3.42 -20.24
CA PHE A 196 19.34 -2.09 -20.07
C PHE A 196 20.28 -1.72 -21.22
N LYS A 197 20.95 -2.68 -21.84
CA LYS A 197 21.82 -2.41 -23.01
C LYS A 197 21.04 -1.85 -24.20
N ASP A 198 19.76 -2.20 -24.35
CA ASP A 198 18.94 -1.69 -25.45
C ASP A 198 18.68 -0.18 -25.35
N PHE A 199 18.81 0.42 -24.15
CA PHE A 199 18.76 1.88 -23.99
C PHE A 199 19.92 2.60 -24.66
N LEU A 200 20.99 1.89 -24.97
CA LEU A 200 22.16 2.44 -25.68
C LEU A 200 21.94 2.56 -27.18
N ASN A 201 20.84 2.00 -27.73
CA ASN A 201 20.53 2.10 -29.15
C ASN A 201 20.39 3.59 -29.54
N PRO A 202 21.05 4.04 -30.63
CA PRO A 202 21.03 5.45 -31.07
C PRO A 202 19.63 6.02 -31.33
N LYS A 203 18.63 5.17 -31.64
CA LYS A 203 17.23 5.61 -31.79
C LYS A 203 16.64 6.29 -30.56
N TRP A 204 17.24 6.06 -29.37
CA TRP A 204 16.83 6.62 -28.09
C TRP A 204 17.62 7.87 -27.67
N ASP A 205 18.58 8.31 -28.47
CA ASP A 205 19.38 9.50 -28.15
C ASP A 205 18.47 10.73 -27.98
N GLY A 206 18.63 11.43 -26.84
CA GLY A 206 17.80 12.57 -26.45
C GLY A 206 16.36 12.22 -26.00
N LYS A 207 16.00 10.93 -25.92
CA LYS A 207 14.63 10.47 -25.58
C LYS A 207 14.54 9.73 -24.27
N ILE A 208 15.60 9.72 -23.47
CA ILE A 208 15.67 9.03 -22.18
C ILE A 208 15.67 10.05 -21.06
N ILE A 209 14.85 9.80 -20.03
CA ILE A 209 14.83 10.58 -18.79
C ILE A 209 15.00 9.63 -17.60
N GLY A 210 15.67 10.10 -16.54
CA GLY A 210 15.84 9.36 -15.29
C GLY A 210 15.90 10.26 -14.07
N PRO A 211 15.71 9.73 -12.88
CA PRO A 211 15.95 10.47 -11.66
C PRO A 211 17.46 10.58 -11.42
N ASP A 212 17.90 11.78 -11.00
CA ASP A 212 19.31 12.01 -10.64
C ASP A 212 19.65 11.18 -9.39
N PRO A 213 20.66 10.31 -9.46
CA PRO A 213 21.07 9.48 -8.32
C PRO A 213 21.52 10.29 -7.11
N ASN A 214 21.97 11.54 -7.29
CA ASN A 214 22.35 12.39 -6.15
C ASN A 214 21.15 12.85 -5.31
N PHE A 215 19.93 12.85 -5.88
CA PHE A 215 18.72 13.32 -5.21
C PHE A 215 17.71 12.19 -4.95
N SER A 216 17.73 11.12 -5.72
CA SER A 216 16.75 10.05 -5.67
C SER A 216 17.32 8.76 -5.11
N GLY A 217 16.86 8.38 -3.91
CA GLY A 217 17.17 7.06 -3.33
C GLY A 217 16.66 5.87 -4.15
N GLY A 218 15.62 6.06 -4.97
CA GLY A 218 15.06 5.01 -5.85
C GLY A 218 16.06 4.50 -6.89
N SER A 219 16.97 5.35 -7.35
CA SER A 219 18.03 4.98 -8.30
C SER A 219 18.97 3.91 -7.71
N TYR A 220 19.40 4.09 -6.48
CA TYR A 220 20.26 3.12 -5.81
C TYR A 220 19.56 1.80 -5.51
N GLN A 221 18.28 1.87 -5.17
CA GLN A 221 17.51 0.70 -4.78
C GLN A 221 17.25 -0.26 -5.95
N LEU A 222 17.23 0.24 -7.20
CA LEU A 222 17.19 -0.60 -8.38
C LEU A 222 18.59 -1.07 -8.80
N LEU A 223 19.54 -0.14 -8.89
CA LEU A 223 20.82 -0.41 -9.55
C LEU A 223 21.77 -1.24 -8.67
N ILE A 224 21.83 -0.99 -7.35
CA ILE A 224 22.73 -1.72 -6.46
C ILE A 224 22.46 -3.23 -6.45
N PRO A 225 21.21 -3.71 -6.23
CA PRO A 225 20.93 -5.14 -6.30
C PRO A 225 21.25 -5.77 -7.65
N LEU A 226 21.05 -5.05 -8.76
CA LEU A 226 21.38 -5.55 -10.10
C LEU A 226 22.90 -5.63 -10.33
N LEU A 227 23.65 -4.68 -9.80
CA LEU A 227 25.12 -4.70 -9.81
C LEU A 227 25.68 -5.83 -8.94
N ASP A 228 25.20 -5.97 -7.72
CA ASP A 228 25.63 -7.01 -6.78
C ASP A 228 25.33 -8.42 -7.32
N ALA A 229 24.18 -8.59 -7.99
CA ALA A 229 23.81 -9.81 -8.67
C ALA A 229 24.49 -10.01 -10.03
N GLN A 230 25.38 -9.10 -10.43
CA GLN A 230 26.06 -9.12 -11.74
C GLN A 230 25.11 -9.18 -12.94
N LYS A 231 23.90 -8.62 -12.79
CA LYS A 231 22.88 -8.54 -13.85
C LYS A 231 23.14 -7.38 -14.82
N ILE A 232 23.79 -6.34 -14.34
CA ILE A 232 24.21 -5.17 -15.12
C ILE A 232 25.62 -4.77 -14.67
N ASP A 233 26.41 -4.24 -15.59
CA ASP A 233 27.75 -3.70 -15.29
C ASP A 233 27.71 -2.17 -15.14
N ILE A 234 28.69 -1.63 -14.42
CA ILE A 234 28.78 -0.20 -14.12
C ILE A 234 29.02 0.65 -15.37
N ASP A 235 29.66 0.10 -16.39
CA ASP A 235 29.96 0.84 -17.63
C ASP A 235 28.69 0.98 -18.47
N THR A 236 27.83 -0.02 -18.49
CA THR A 236 26.47 0.08 -19.08
C THR A 236 25.66 1.18 -18.37
N ILE A 237 25.66 1.23 -17.03
CA ILE A 237 24.95 2.27 -16.28
C ILE A 237 25.49 3.67 -16.62
N LYS A 238 26.81 3.84 -16.63
CA LYS A 238 27.44 5.11 -17.01
C LYS A 238 27.09 5.53 -18.42
N ALA A 239 27.16 4.61 -19.38
CA ALA A 239 26.84 4.87 -20.78
C ALA A 239 25.37 5.32 -20.97
N ILE A 240 24.42 4.68 -20.27
CA ILE A 240 23.01 5.11 -20.26
C ILE A 240 22.88 6.50 -19.63
N GLY A 241 23.57 6.72 -18.50
CA GLY A 241 23.58 8.02 -17.80
C GLY A 241 24.02 9.18 -18.68
N LEU A 242 25.04 8.97 -19.54
CA LEU A 242 25.50 9.99 -20.49
C LEU A 242 24.47 10.35 -21.56
N LYS A 243 23.50 9.48 -21.83
CA LYS A 243 22.42 9.70 -22.81
C LYS A 243 21.13 10.22 -22.19
N ALA A 244 20.97 10.08 -20.87
CA ALA A 244 19.74 10.42 -20.18
C ALA A 244 19.71 11.90 -19.75
N LYS A 245 18.51 12.49 -19.79
CA LYS A 245 18.21 13.72 -19.06
C LYS A 245 17.85 13.35 -17.63
N PHE A 246 18.34 14.12 -16.65
CA PHE A 246 18.06 13.89 -15.23
C PHE A 246 17.08 14.89 -14.64
N THR A 247 16.28 14.39 -13.69
CA THR A 247 15.32 15.14 -12.89
C THR A 247 15.43 14.74 -11.41
N THR A 248 14.78 15.50 -10.51
CA THR A 248 14.97 15.33 -9.07
C THR A 248 14.33 14.08 -8.46
N GLY A 249 13.40 13.43 -9.16
CA GLY A 249 12.73 12.25 -8.62
C GLY A 249 11.94 11.43 -9.63
N THR A 250 11.45 10.29 -9.17
CA THR A 250 10.72 9.31 -9.99
C THR A 250 9.36 9.82 -10.48
N LYS A 251 8.70 10.68 -9.70
CA LYS A 251 7.43 11.30 -10.09
C LYS A 251 7.59 12.19 -11.32
N GLN A 252 8.63 13.02 -11.37
CA GLN A 252 8.91 13.88 -12.53
C GLN A 252 9.24 13.06 -13.79
N VAL A 253 9.84 11.89 -13.63
CA VAL A 253 10.01 10.94 -14.76
C VAL A 253 8.65 10.49 -15.28
N ALA A 254 7.74 10.06 -14.41
CA ALA A 254 6.39 9.63 -14.79
C ALA A 254 5.61 10.76 -15.48
N GLU A 255 5.70 11.98 -14.95
CA GLU A 255 5.07 13.18 -15.55
C GLU A 255 5.58 13.46 -16.97
N ALA A 256 6.90 13.44 -17.17
CA ALA A 256 7.52 13.68 -18.47
C ALA A 256 7.14 12.60 -19.50
N LEU A 257 7.05 11.34 -19.08
CA LEU A 257 6.53 10.26 -19.91
C LEU A 257 5.06 10.48 -20.26
N ALA A 258 4.22 10.81 -19.29
CA ALA A 258 2.79 11.04 -19.49
C ALA A 258 2.53 12.18 -20.50
N ARG A 259 3.32 13.25 -20.44
CA ARG A 259 3.24 14.37 -21.40
C ARG A 259 3.86 14.07 -22.77
N GLY A 260 4.53 12.92 -22.96
CA GLY A 260 5.19 12.57 -24.21
C GLY A 260 6.47 13.37 -24.49
N GLU A 261 7.09 13.95 -23.50
CA GLU A 261 8.37 14.66 -23.64
C GLU A 261 9.54 13.72 -23.89
N TYR A 262 9.46 12.49 -23.33
CA TYR A 262 10.46 11.44 -23.45
C TYR A 262 9.80 10.11 -23.80
N ALA A 263 10.52 9.28 -24.54
CA ALA A 263 10.06 7.95 -24.92
C ALA A 263 10.28 6.93 -23.81
N LEU A 264 11.42 7.02 -23.12
CA LEU A 264 11.86 6.06 -22.11
C LEU A 264 12.20 6.75 -20.80
N GLY A 265 11.69 6.17 -19.69
CA GLY A 265 12.07 6.50 -18.33
C GLY A 265 12.90 5.39 -17.73
N LEU A 266 14.06 5.71 -17.17
CA LEU A 266 14.98 4.70 -16.59
C LEU A 266 14.43 4.09 -15.32
N MET A 267 13.85 4.91 -14.48
CA MET A 267 13.36 4.51 -13.15
C MET A 267 12.18 5.38 -12.77
N THR A 268 11.02 4.75 -12.63
CA THR A 268 9.88 5.32 -11.93
C THR A 268 9.19 4.21 -11.12
N THR A 269 8.22 4.56 -10.30
CA THR A 269 7.51 3.59 -9.48
C THR A 269 6.13 3.31 -10.07
N ASP A 270 5.58 2.15 -9.74
CA ASP A 270 4.18 1.82 -10.03
C ASP A 270 3.19 2.82 -9.40
N LEU A 271 3.55 3.39 -8.24
CA LEU A 271 2.75 4.44 -7.59
C LEU A 271 2.77 5.74 -8.39
N ASP A 272 3.97 6.21 -8.80
CA ASP A 272 4.09 7.46 -9.57
C ASP A 272 3.46 7.34 -10.96
N ALA A 273 3.65 6.21 -11.63
CA ALA A 273 3.02 5.96 -12.93
C ALA A 273 1.52 5.69 -12.82
N GLY A 274 1.08 5.08 -11.72
CA GLY A 274 -0.31 4.64 -11.52
C GLY A 274 -1.34 5.76 -11.57
N SER A 275 -1.01 6.94 -11.02
CA SER A 275 -1.89 8.11 -11.08
C SER A 275 -2.15 8.55 -12.53
N PHE A 276 -1.11 8.64 -13.34
CA PHE A 276 -1.22 8.99 -14.76
C PHE A 276 -1.91 7.90 -15.59
N LEU A 277 -1.65 6.62 -15.26
CA LEU A 277 -2.36 5.49 -15.89
C LEU A 277 -3.86 5.52 -15.61
N ALA A 278 -4.28 5.87 -14.40
CA ALA A 278 -5.69 6.03 -14.04
C ALA A 278 -6.38 7.16 -14.82
N GLU A 279 -5.63 8.18 -15.22
CA GLU A 279 -6.07 9.28 -16.07
C GLU A 279 -6.00 8.97 -17.57
N GLY A 280 -5.59 7.75 -17.94
CA GLY A 280 -5.49 7.30 -19.35
C GLY A 280 -4.21 7.74 -20.06
N ALA A 281 -3.17 8.17 -19.34
CA ALA A 281 -1.90 8.52 -19.96
C ALA A 281 -1.24 7.32 -20.65
N PRO A 282 -0.54 7.50 -21.78
CA PRO A 282 0.07 6.43 -22.55
C PRO A 282 1.41 5.97 -21.93
N VAL A 283 1.39 5.59 -20.66
CA VAL A 283 2.56 5.16 -19.91
C VAL A 283 2.48 3.65 -19.64
N LYS A 284 3.58 2.91 -19.81
CA LYS A 284 3.64 1.45 -19.60
C LYS A 284 4.99 1.05 -19.02
N ALA A 285 4.97 0.12 -18.06
CA ALA A 285 6.19 -0.51 -17.54
C ALA A 285 6.87 -1.34 -18.63
N ILE A 286 8.19 -1.33 -18.65
CA ILE A 286 9.02 -2.14 -19.52
C ILE A 286 9.50 -3.37 -18.75
N ALA A 287 9.21 -4.56 -19.25
CA ALA A 287 9.77 -5.80 -18.72
C ALA A 287 11.18 -5.99 -19.30
N ILE A 288 12.21 -5.91 -18.46
CA ILE A 288 13.61 -6.11 -18.83
C ILE A 288 14.18 -7.41 -18.26
N GLN A 289 15.14 -8.00 -18.96
CA GLN A 289 15.70 -9.33 -18.65
C GLN A 289 16.49 -9.33 -17.33
N GLU A 290 17.15 -8.23 -17.01
CA GLU A 290 17.93 -8.07 -15.79
C GLU A 290 17.05 -8.07 -14.53
N GLY A 291 15.78 -7.76 -14.67
CA GLY A 291 14.81 -7.69 -13.59
C GLY A 291 14.49 -6.25 -13.14
N ILE A 292 13.59 -6.16 -12.21
CA ILE A 292 13.11 -4.91 -11.58
C ILE A 292 13.33 -5.00 -10.08
N ALA A 293 13.38 -3.86 -9.40
CA ALA A 293 13.49 -3.85 -7.94
C ALA A 293 12.10 -3.72 -7.30
N ALA A 294 11.95 -4.41 -6.17
CA ALA A 294 10.82 -4.25 -5.26
C ALA A 294 11.28 -3.45 -4.05
N LEU A 295 10.68 -2.28 -3.83
CA LEU A 295 10.90 -1.46 -2.66
C LEU A 295 9.92 -1.86 -1.58
N ILE A 296 10.41 -2.50 -0.54
CA ILE A 296 9.59 -2.91 0.59
C ILE A 296 9.57 -1.76 1.60
N SER A 297 8.37 -1.25 1.90
CA SER A 297 8.13 -0.35 3.03
C SER A 297 7.67 -1.17 4.23
N THR A 298 8.21 -0.84 5.38
CA THR A 298 7.92 -1.53 6.64
C THR A 298 7.44 -0.55 7.70
N MET A 299 6.56 -1.01 8.56
CA MET A 299 6.24 -0.36 9.82
C MET A 299 6.99 -1.05 10.95
N SER A 300 7.51 -0.25 11.89
CA SER A 300 8.21 -0.73 13.08
C SER A 300 7.79 0.05 14.30
N ARG A 301 7.50 -0.63 15.41
CA ARG A 301 7.29 0.02 16.70
C ARG A 301 8.63 0.38 17.32
N ILE A 302 8.71 1.58 17.88
CA ILE A 302 9.93 2.09 18.49
C ILE A 302 10.00 1.67 19.97
N ASN A 303 11.17 1.15 20.35
CA ASN A 303 11.46 0.80 21.73
C ASN A 303 11.55 2.07 22.59
N GLY A 304 10.66 2.18 23.57
CA GLY A 304 10.51 3.37 24.43
C GLY A 304 9.57 4.43 23.87
N GLY A 305 8.83 4.13 22.78
CA GLY A 305 7.77 5.01 22.26
C GLY A 305 6.72 5.31 23.34
N PRO A 306 6.27 6.57 23.47
CA PRO A 306 5.41 7.01 24.58
C PRO A 306 3.99 6.45 24.53
N HIS A 307 3.49 5.99 23.37
CA HIS A 307 2.13 5.52 23.18
C HIS A 307 2.08 4.11 22.58
N PRO A 308 2.56 3.07 23.31
CA PRO A 308 2.75 1.73 22.78
C PRO A 308 1.45 1.02 22.36
N ASN A 309 0.32 1.30 23.01
CA ASN A 309 -0.97 0.70 22.68
C ASN A 309 -1.62 1.37 21.47
N ALA A 310 -1.52 2.69 21.36
CA ALA A 310 -1.96 3.42 20.16
C ALA A 310 -1.15 3.00 18.94
N ALA A 311 0.16 2.77 19.08
CA ALA A 311 1.03 2.23 18.04
C ALA A 311 0.61 0.82 17.60
N LYS A 312 0.34 -0.10 18.55
CA LYS A 312 -0.19 -1.42 18.24
C LYS A 312 -1.52 -1.34 17.49
N LEU A 313 -2.43 -0.48 17.97
CA LEU A 313 -3.75 -0.30 17.37
C LEU A 313 -3.65 0.29 15.96
N PHE A 314 -2.70 1.19 15.71
CA PHE A 314 -2.45 1.76 14.38
C PHE A 314 -1.98 0.70 13.37
N ILE A 315 -1.13 -0.22 13.79
CA ILE A 315 -0.70 -1.36 12.96
C ILE A 315 -1.86 -2.35 12.75
N ASN A 316 -2.69 -2.58 13.79
CA ASN A 316 -3.82 -3.52 13.72
C ASN A 316 -4.94 -3.03 12.78
N TRP A 317 -5.01 -1.74 12.57
CA TRP A 317 -6.02 -1.12 11.71
C TRP A 317 -5.66 -1.08 10.25
#